data_705eca7d88437ab9b5bd54a84ed19676
#
_entry.id   705eca7d88437ab9b5bd54a84ed19676
#
_cell.length_a   1.000
_cell.length_b   1.000
_cell.length_c   1.000
_cell.angle_alpha   90.00
_cell.angle_beta   90.00
_cell.angle_gamma   90.00
#
_symmetry.space_group_name_H-M   'P 1'
#
loop_
_entity.id
_entity.type
_entity.pdbx_description
1 polymer ?
#
loop_
_entity_poly.entity_id
_entity_poly.type
_entity_poly.pdbx_seq_one_letter_code
_entity_poly.pdbx_strand_id
1 'polypeptide(L)'
;MLVNLDFETRSKVDLKDKGLDTYARDPSTEVICMAYSIDGGDVKLYTPQFALPQFLFNPETKFQAWNAAFEYNILKHVLQVPVKWEQMIDSMAIAAANNIPQALDDAAQFVDGEHLKDPIGTVSYTHLTLPTKRIV
;
A
#
# COMPACT_ATOMS: atom_id res chain seq x y z
N MET A 1 -15.10 -1.83 9.72
CA MET A 1 -13.65 -1.94 9.97
C MET A 1 -12.89 -1.16 8.92
N LEU A 2 -12.01 -0.29 9.35
CA LEU A 2 -11.11 0.45 8.48
C LEU A 2 -9.70 -0.10 8.63
N VAL A 3 -9.11 -0.54 7.54
CA VAL A 3 -7.78 -1.10 7.53
C VAL A 3 -6.87 -0.23 6.68
N ASN A 4 -5.83 0.32 7.30
CA ASN A 4 -4.75 0.96 6.56
C ASN A 4 -3.77 -0.12 6.17
N LEU A 5 -3.35 -0.15 4.91
CA LEU A 5 -2.42 -1.17 4.46
C LEU A 5 -1.42 -0.63 3.44
N ASP A 6 -0.28 -1.29 3.40
CA ASP A 6 0.81 -0.98 2.49
C ASP A 6 1.53 -2.28 2.17
N PHE A 7 1.65 -2.58 0.88
CA PHE A 7 2.31 -3.78 0.40
C PHE A 7 3.74 -3.53 0.00
N GLU A 8 4.59 -4.49 0.28
CA GLU A 8 5.90 -4.60 -0.31
C GLU A 8 5.91 -5.82 -1.23
N THR A 9 6.26 -5.60 -2.49
CA THR A 9 6.17 -6.62 -3.53
C THR A 9 7.47 -6.71 -4.32
N ARG A 10 7.64 -7.79 -5.06
CA ARG A 10 8.71 -7.93 -6.04
C ARG A 10 8.19 -8.64 -7.28
N SER A 11 8.84 -8.39 -8.41
CA SER A 11 8.42 -8.92 -9.70
C SER A 11 9.57 -8.85 -10.68
N LYS A 12 9.52 -9.68 -11.71
CA LYS A 12 10.41 -9.56 -12.88
C LYS A 12 9.96 -8.44 -13.81
N VAL A 13 8.75 -7.93 -13.62
CA VAL A 13 8.20 -6.85 -14.43
C VAL A 13 8.60 -5.51 -13.82
N ASP A 14 9.05 -4.58 -14.67
CA ASP A 14 9.30 -3.22 -14.27
C ASP A 14 7.97 -2.44 -14.22
N LEU A 15 7.54 -2.11 -13.02
CA LEU A 15 6.29 -1.38 -12.81
C LEU A 15 6.23 -0.06 -13.58
N LYS A 16 7.34 0.67 -13.55
CA LYS A 16 7.41 1.98 -14.19
C LYS A 16 7.33 1.89 -15.71
N ASP A 17 7.91 0.84 -16.28
CA ASP A 17 7.96 0.64 -17.72
C ASP A 17 6.69 -0.02 -18.27
N LYS A 18 6.16 -1.02 -17.58
CA LYS A 18 5.05 -1.84 -18.07
C LYS A 18 3.68 -1.46 -17.51
N GLY A 19 3.65 -0.67 -16.46
CA GLY A 19 2.40 -0.26 -15.84
C GLY A 19 1.88 -1.22 -14.79
N LEU A 20 0.93 -0.73 -14.00
CA LEU A 20 0.41 -1.43 -12.84
C LEU A 20 -0.33 -2.72 -13.20
N ASP A 21 -1.18 -2.69 -14.22
CA ASP A 21 -1.97 -3.87 -14.58
C ASP A 21 -1.07 -5.03 -14.99
N THR A 22 -0.10 -4.77 -15.86
CA THR A 22 0.86 -5.78 -16.30
C THR A 22 1.67 -6.32 -15.12
N TYR A 23 2.11 -5.41 -14.26
CA TYR A 23 2.88 -5.78 -13.06
C TYR A 23 2.06 -6.72 -12.16
N ALA A 24 0.84 -6.34 -11.83
CA ALA A 24 0.03 -7.10 -10.87
C ALA A 24 -0.40 -8.46 -11.43
N ARG A 25 -0.61 -8.57 -12.74
CA ARG A 25 -1.06 -9.81 -13.37
C ARG A 25 0.06 -10.78 -13.69
N ASP A 26 1.31 -10.34 -13.63
CA ASP A 26 2.43 -11.19 -13.98
C ASP A 26 2.63 -12.30 -12.94
N PRO A 27 2.84 -13.55 -13.37
CA PRO A 27 3.02 -14.68 -12.44
C PRO A 27 4.24 -14.54 -11.53
N SER A 28 5.23 -13.73 -11.92
CA SER A 28 6.43 -13.52 -11.10
C SER A 28 6.20 -12.54 -9.95
N THR A 29 5.11 -11.79 -9.98
CA THR A 29 4.84 -10.79 -8.97
C THR A 29 4.35 -11.45 -7.69
N GLU A 30 5.01 -11.12 -6.57
CA GLU A 30 4.67 -11.69 -5.29
C GLU A 30 4.75 -10.64 -4.19
N VAL A 31 3.98 -10.87 -3.14
CA VAL A 31 3.99 -10.04 -1.95
C VAL A 31 5.14 -10.49 -1.05
N ILE A 32 6.00 -9.54 -0.66
CA ILE A 32 7.03 -9.76 0.34
C ILE A 32 6.41 -9.65 1.72
N CYS A 33 5.67 -8.56 1.95
CA CYS A 33 4.95 -8.35 3.20
C CYS A 33 3.83 -7.33 3.00
N MET A 34 2.94 -7.28 3.98
CA MET A 34 1.89 -6.28 4.07
C MET A 34 1.89 -5.69 5.47
N ALA A 35 2.16 -4.41 5.58
CA ALA A 35 1.98 -3.69 6.84
C ALA A 35 0.54 -3.20 6.91
N TYR A 36 -0.11 -3.38 8.05
CA TYR A 36 -1.50 -2.96 8.20
C TYR A 36 -1.83 -2.57 9.62
N SER A 37 -2.83 -1.73 9.78
CA SER A 37 -3.42 -1.41 11.08
C SER A 37 -4.94 -1.40 10.96
N ILE A 38 -5.60 -1.87 11.99
CA ILE A 38 -7.06 -2.00 12.03
C ILE A 38 -7.61 -0.91 12.94
N ASP A 39 -8.51 -0.08 12.40
CA ASP A 39 -9.21 0.96 13.15
C ASP A 39 -8.28 1.85 13.98
N GLY A 40 -7.14 2.22 13.39
CA GLY A 40 -6.16 3.09 14.04
C GLY A 40 -5.31 2.41 15.12
N GLY A 41 -5.36 1.10 15.21
CA GLY A 41 -4.56 0.35 16.16
C GLY A 41 -3.09 0.22 15.77
N ASP A 42 -2.38 -0.65 16.47
CA ASP A 42 -0.96 -0.88 16.22
C ASP A 42 -0.72 -1.46 14.83
N VAL A 43 0.42 -1.12 14.24
CA VAL A 43 0.83 -1.66 12.96
C VAL A 43 1.25 -3.12 13.13
N LYS A 44 0.69 -3.97 12.28
CA LYS A 44 1.01 -5.40 12.22
C LYS A 44 1.61 -5.73 10.87
N LEU A 45 2.32 -6.83 10.81
CA LEU A 45 2.97 -7.26 9.59
C LEU A 45 2.48 -8.65 9.20
N TYR A 46 2.02 -8.76 7.96
CA TYR A 46 1.71 -10.04 7.34
C TYR A 46 2.85 -10.43 6.39
N THR A 47 3.24 -11.70 6.43
CA THR A 47 4.17 -12.29 5.46
C THR A 47 3.55 -13.55 4.87
N PRO A 48 3.94 -13.95 3.64
CA PRO A 48 3.30 -15.07 2.94
C PRO A 48 3.39 -16.44 3.62
N GLN A 49 4.26 -16.57 4.62
CA GLN A 49 4.34 -17.83 5.37
C GLN A 49 3.12 -18.08 6.26
N PHE A 50 2.32 -17.04 6.50
CA PHE A 50 1.11 -17.14 7.31
C PHE A 50 -0.14 -17.15 6.42
N ALA A 51 -1.26 -17.61 6.97
CA ALA A 51 -2.54 -17.51 6.29
C ALA A 51 -2.97 -16.05 6.14
N LEU A 52 -3.67 -15.75 5.05
CA LEU A 52 -4.19 -14.40 4.83
C LEU A 52 -5.17 -14.02 5.93
N PRO A 53 -5.08 -12.78 6.47
CA PRO A 53 -6.04 -12.31 7.46
C PRO A 53 -7.47 -12.35 6.93
N GLN A 54 -8.40 -12.75 7.79
CA GLN A 54 -9.80 -12.91 7.38
C GLN A 54 -10.48 -11.60 7.02
N PHE A 55 -10.05 -10.47 7.60
CA PHE A 55 -10.65 -9.19 7.27
C PHE A 55 -10.53 -8.84 5.79
N LEU A 56 -9.57 -9.42 5.08
CA LEU A 56 -9.41 -9.18 3.64
C LEU A 56 -10.62 -9.67 2.84
N PHE A 57 -11.30 -10.68 3.34
CA PHE A 57 -12.42 -11.32 2.64
C PHE A 57 -13.78 -10.80 3.08
N ASN A 58 -13.81 -9.87 4.04
CA ASN A 58 -15.06 -9.28 4.51
C ASN A 58 -15.46 -8.13 3.59
N PRO A 59 -16.63 -8.21 2.91
CA PRO A 59 -17.05 -7.16 1.99
C PRO A 59 -17.33 -5.81 2.67
N GLU A 60 -17.47 -5.78 3.98
CA GLU A 60 -17.69 -4.54 4.74
C GLU A 60 -16.39 -3.84 5.12
N THR A 61 -15.25 -4.48 4.94
CA THR A 61 -13.96 -3.87 5.26
C THR A 61 -13.66 -2.74 4.29
N LYS A 62 -13.22 -1.59 4.81
CA LYS A 62 -12.69 -0.49 4.02
C LYS A 62 -11.18 -0.51 4.09
N PHE A 63 -10.54 -0.40 2.96
CA PHE A 63 -9.08 -0.41 2.85
C PHE A 63 -8.58 0.99 2.47
N GLN A 64 -7.72 1.54 3.31
CA GLN A 64 -7.13 2.85 3.05
C GLN A 64 -5.64 2.68 2.74
N ALA A 65 -5.21 3.31 1.67
CA ALA A 65 -3.82 3.23 1.24
C ALA A 65 -3.42 4.52 0.52
N TRP A 66 -2.13 4.81 0.55
CA TRP A 66 -1.57 5.89 -0.24
C TRP A 66 -1.37 5.39 -1.66
N ASN A 67 -2.09 5.96 -2.63
CA ASN A 67 -2.19 5.46 -4.00
C ASN A 67 -2.85 4.08 -4.04
N ALA A 68 -4.12 4.04 -3.66
CA ALA A 68 -4.86 2.80 -3.43
C ALA A 68 -4.98 1.90 -4.67
N ALA A 69 -4.79 2.43 -5.88
CA ALA A 69 -4.84 1.62 -7.08
C ALA A 69 -3.80 0.49 -7.06
N PHE A 70 -2.62 0.75 -6.50
CA PHE A 70 -1.60 -0.27 -6.36
C PHE A 70 -2.07 -1.39 -5.44
N GLU A 71 -2.51 -1.03 -4.23
CA GLU A 71 -2.99 -2.02 -3.24
C GLU A 71 -4.19 -2.80 -3.77
N TYR A 72 -5.10 -2.12 -4.46
CA TYR A 72 -6.26 -2.78 -5.06
C TYR A 72 -5.85 -3.88 -6.03
N ASN A 73 -4.91 -3.56 -6.92
CA ASN A 73 -4.45 -4.52 -7.92
C ASN A 73 -3.68 -5.68 -7.30
N ILE A 74 -2.89 -5.42 -6.25
CA ILE A 74 -2.18 -6.49 -5.54
C ILE A 74 -3.18 -7.40 -4.83
N LEU A 75 -4.17 -6.85 -4.13
CA LEU A 75 -5.20 -7.64 -3.49
C LEU A 75 -5.94 -8.52 -4.49
N LYS A 76 -6.32 -7.94 -5.63
CA LYS A 76 -7.16 -8.61 -6.60
C LYS A 76 -6.40 -9.68 -7.39
N HIS A 77 -5.22 -9.34 -7.89
CA HIS A 77 -4.51 -10.18 -8.85
C HIS A 77 -3.45 -11.08 -8.22
N VAL A 78 -2.74 -10.60 -7.22
CA VAL A 78 -1.68 -11.38 -6.58
C VAL A 78 -2.26 -12.26 -5.47
N LEU A 79 -3.02 -11.67 -4.56
CA LEU A 79 -3.60 -12.40 -3.44
C LEU A 79 -4.95 -13.03 -3.75
N GLN A 80 -5.55 -12.66 -4.87
CA GLN A 80 -6.84 -13.17 -5.34
C GLN A 80 -7.96 -12.96 -4.31
N VAL A 81 -7.94 -11.82 -3.66
CA VAL A 81 -8.99 -11.39 -2.75
C VAL A 81 -10.13 -10.76 -3.57
N PRO A 82 -11.39 -11.13 -3.32
CA PRO A 82 -12.52 -10.58 -4.07
C PRO A 82 -12.87 -9.16 -3.61
N VAL A 83 -11.89 -8.26 -3.63
CA VAL A 83 -12.06 -6.88 -3.23
C VAL A 83 -12.77 -6.09 -4.32
N LYS A 84 -13.62 -5.13 -3.92
CA LYS A 84 -14.29 -4.21 -4.82
C LYS A 84 -13.66 -2.82 -4.68
N TRP A 85 -13.65 -2.09 -5.79
CA TRP A 85 -13.08 -0.74 -5.76
C TRP A 85 -13.77 0.17 -4.73
N GLU A 86 -15.06 -0.03 -4.50
CA GLU A 86 -15.83 0.74 -3.54
C GLU A 86 -15.35 0.56 -2.09
N GLN A 87 -14.58 -0.49 -1.82
CA GLN A 87 -13.97 -0.70 -0.51
C GLN A 87 -12.68 0.10 -0.33
N MET A 88 -12.15 0.70 -1.40
CA MET A 88 -10.86 1.39 -1.35
C MET A 88 -11.02 2.87 -1.02
N ILE A 89 -10.13 3.36 -0.17
CA ILE A 89 -10.00 4.79 0.16
C ILE A 89 -8.58 5.20 -0.20
N ASP A 90 -8.45 6.15 -1.10
CA ASP A 90 -7.13 6.60 -1.57
C ASP A 90 -6.75 7.89 -0.85
N SER A 91 -5.82 7.76 0.11
CA SER A 91 -5.34 8.92 0.88
C SER A 91 -4.61 9.93 0.00
N MET A 92 -3.96 9.48 -1.07
CA MET A 92 -3.28 10.39 -2.00
C MET A 92 -4.29 11.25 -2.75
N ALA A 93 -5.43 10.67 -3.16
CA ALA A 93 -6.49 11.42 -3.82
C ALA A 93 -7.13 12.44 -2.88
N ILE A 94 -7.33 12.06 -1.62
CA ILE A 94 -7.86 12.97 -0.60
C ILE A 94 -6.87 14.13 -0.39
N ALA A 95 -5.60 13.83 -0.30
CA ALA A 95 -4.55 14.85 -0.16
C ALA A 95 -4.59 15.83 -1.34
N ALA A 96 -4.67 15.32 -2.57
CA ALA A 96 -4.74 16.15 -3.76
C ALA A 96 -5.97 17.07 -3.74
N ALA A 97 -7.12 16.56 -3.32
CA ALA A 97 -8.35 17.35 -3.24
C ALA A 97 -8.26 18.47 -2.20
N ASN A 98 -7.37 18.36 -1.23
CA ASN A 98 -7.14 19.36 -0.19
C ASN A 98 -5.86 20.17 -0.41
N ASN A 99 -5.32 20.17 -1.62
CA ASN A 99 -4.09 20.87 -1.99
C ASN A 99 -2.88 20.44 -1.16
N ILE A 100 -2.90 19.21 -0.66
CA ILE A 100 -1.75 18.62 0.03
C ILE A 100 -0.89 17.91 -1.03
N PRO A 101 0.45 17.98 -0.92
CA PRO A 101 1.32 17.30 -1.89
C PRO A 101 1.02 15.81 -2.01
N GLN A 102 1.11 15.27 -3.23
CA GLN A 102 0.79 13.87 -3.48
C GLN A 102 1.95 12.92 -3.18
N ALA A 103 3.19 13.40 -3.17
CA ALA A 103 4.30 12.58 -2.71
C ALA A 103 4.16 12.39 -1.20
N LEU A 104 4.25 11.15 -0.74
CA LEU A 104 4.00 10.84 0.67
C LEU A 104 4.89 11.64 1.62
N ASP A 105 6.17 11.79 1.27
CA ASP A 105 7.12 12.55 2.08
C ASP A 105 6.69 14.01 2.22
N ASP A 106 6.33 14.61 1.10
CA ASP A 106 5.93 16.03 1.06
C ASP A 106 4.60 16.23 1.78
N ALA A 107 3.68 15.28 1.65
CA ALA A 107 2.40 15.35 2.36
C ALA A 107 2.59 15.27 3.87
N ALA A 108 3.42 14.35 4.34
CA ALA A 108 3.72 14.21 5.75
C ALA A 108 4.36 15.48 6.31
N GLN A 109 5.29 16.06 5.58
CA GLN A 109 5.94 17.30 5.97
C GLN A 109 4.97 18.48 5.97
N PHE A 110 4.07 18.54 5.00
CA PHE A 110 3.07 19.57 4.91
C PHE A 110 2.10 19.57 6.10
N VAL A 111 1.64 18.38 6.48
CA VAL A 111 0.65 18.21 7.56
C VAL A 111 1.29 18.35 8.93
N ASP A 112 2.51 17.84 9.09
CA ASP A 112 3.23 17.86 10.36
C ASP A 112 4.72 18.09 10.09
N GLY A 113 5.10 19.36 10.05
CA GLY A 113 6.47 19.75 9.75
C GLY A 113 7.53 19.27 10.71
N GLU A 114 7.14 18.72 11.87
CA GLU A 114 8.07 18.16 12.83
C GLU A 114 8.38 16.70 12.54
N HIS A 115 7.54 16.02 11.78
CA HIS A 115 7.74 14.62 11.40
C HIS A 115 8.58 14.53 10.14
N LEU A 116 9.78 15.07 10.23
CA LEU A 116 10.75 14.87 9.18
C LEU A 116 11.32 13.47 9.30
N LYS A 117 11.55 12.86 8.16
CA LYS A 117 12.24 11.57 8.11
C LYS A 117 13.67 11.78 8.58
N ASP A 118 14.05 11.10 9.66
CA ASP A 118 15.45 11.03 10.01
C ASP A 118 16.19 10.10 9.05
N PRO A 119 17.53 10.20 8.93
CA PRO A 119 18.25 9.43 7.92
C PRO A 119 18.08 7.92 8.03
N ILE A 120 17.97 7.39 9.24
CA ILE A 120 17.82 5.94 9.46
C ILE A 120 16.36 5.53 9.36
N GLY A 121 15.52 6.22 10.08
CA GLY A 121 14.08 5.96 10.06
C GLY A 121 13.49 6.16 8.66
N THR A 122 13.99 7.15 7.94
CA THR A 122 13.55 7.41 6.57
C THR A 122 13.86 6.24 5.65
N VAL A 123 15.06 5.68 5.76
CA VAL A 123 15.44 4.54 4.91
C VAL A 123 14.48 3.39 5.14
N SER A 124 14.24 3.04 6.39
CA SER A 124 13.34 1.93 6.72
C SER A 124 11.90 2.21 6.33
N TYR A 125 11.39 3.37 6.72
CA TYR A 125 10.00 3.73 6.46
C TYR A 125 9.73 3.94 4.98
N THR A 126 10.60 4.66 4.31
CA THR A 126 10.46 4.92 2.88
C THR A 126 10.56 3.64 2.07
N HIS A 127 11.37 2.71 2.53
CA HIS A 127 11.48 1.41 1.90
C HIS A 127 10.15 0.68 1.88
N LEU A 128 9.35 0.80 2.95
CA LEU A 128 8.04 0.18 2.99
C LEU A 128 6.99 0.90 2.13
N THR A 129 7.05 2.22 2.03
CA THR A 129 5.97 2.98 1.43
C THR A 129 6.21 3.42 -0.01
N LEU A 130 7.46 3.63 -0.40
CA LEU A 130 7.79 4.13 -1.72
C LEU A 130 8.52 3.12 -2.61
N PRO A 131 9.63 2.52 -2.15
CA PRO A 131 10.38 1.59 -3.01
C PRO A 131 9.62 0.32 -3.32
N THR A 132 8.73 -0.12 -2.44
CA THR A 132 7.97 -1.35 -2.64
C THR A 132 7.22 -1.36 -3.96
N LYS A 133 6.75 -0.21 -4.38
CA LYS A 133 5.99 -0.08 -5.61
C LYS A 133 6.86 -0.06 -6.84
N ARG A 134 8.17 -0.11 -6.68
CA ARG A 134 9.15 -0.01 -7.76
C ARG A 134 10.16 -1.14 -7.77
N ILE A 135 10.17 -1.95 -6.74
CA ILE A 135 11.08 -3.09 -6.66
C ILE A 135 10.60 -4.17 -7.61
N VAL A 136 11.52 -4.68 -8.36
CA VAL A 136 11.25 -5.65 -9.41
C VAL A 136 12.04 -6.91 -9.19
#